data_022122bf640854498dbdc00820e0a4c4
#
_entry.id   022122bf640854498dbdc00820e0a4c4
#
_cell.length_a   1.000
_cell.length_b   1.000
_cell.length_c   1.000
_cell.angle_alpha   90.00
_cell.angle_beta   90.00
_cell.angle_gamma   90.00
#
_symmetry.space_group_name_H-M   'P 1'
#
loop_
_entity.id
_entity.type
_entity.pdbx_description
1 polymer ?
#
loop_
_entity_poly.entity_id
_entity_poly.type
_entity_poly.pdbx_seq_one_letter_code
_entity_poly.pdbx_strand_id
1 'polypeptide(L)'
;EYYFNDHGEQINRFAKSLVAAAHGEETPIDGYKGAYIDEIAKRVIDEANADGVDVLSLPRVDGGVDKDGEPLGEGDSEQREEFRKRAVPMMFDEIQKSMKNFRVNFDVWFHENSLYSDGEVDKAIADLRARGDIYEKDGATWFESTKHGDDKDRVLVKADGSYTYFAPDIAYHKNKLDRGFDRCIDILGADHHGYIKRIQSVGHVFGHPGQPEVVIGQMVNLFRDGVAVRMSKRTGEMVTFEELIDEVGVDATRYLMLSRSTDQTIDFDIAQAKKQDSSNPVYYVQYAHARICSLLRKAAAARGISDEQGPDALAEALIARDADLSALVDDAELALARK
;
A
#
# COMPACT_ATOMS: atom_id res chain seq x y z
N GLU A 1 3.60 -1.38 -8.84
CA GLU A 1 2.16 -1.65 -8.78
C GLU A 1 1.64 -1.53 -7.36
N TYR A 2 0.44 -0.98 -7.18
CA TYR A 2 -0.31 -0.96 -5.93
C TYR A 2 -1.50 -1.92 -6.06
N TYR A 3 -1.63 -2.85 -5.13
CA TYR A 3 -2.78 -3.75 -5.05
C TYR A 3 -3.86 -3.12 -4.17
N PHE A 4 -4.98 -2.75 -4.77
CA PHE A 4 -6.11 -2.17 -4.07
C PHE A 4 -7.13 -3.26 -3.74
N ASN A 5 -7.29 -3.52 -2.45
CA ASN A 5 -8.25 -4.50 -1.93
C ASN A 5 -9.65 -3.87 -1.89
N ASP A 6 -10.34 -3.91 -3.04
CA ASP A 6 -11.70 -3.38 -3.23
C ASP A 6 -12.76 -4.48 -3.32
N HIS A 7 -12.45 -5.67 -2.82
CA HIS A 7 -13.37 -6.81 -2.81
C HIS A 7 -13.46 -7.46 -1.42
N GLY A 8 -14.56 -8.18 -1.17
CA GLY A 8 -14.71 -9.05 -0.01
C GLY A 8 -15.15 -8.36 1.27
N GLU A 9 -14.93 -9.06 2.40
CA GLU A 9 -15.53 -8.73 3.69
C GLU A 9 -15.05 -7.38 4.27
N GLN A 10 -13.83 -6.95 3.98
CA GLN A 10 -13.34 -5.65 4.46
C GLN A 10 -14.13 -4.48 3.85
N ILE A 11 -14.44 -4.58 2.57
CA ILE A 11 -15.25 -3.58 1.86
C ILE A 11 -16.69 -3.59 2.37
N ASN A 12 -17.23 -4.78 2.67
CA ASN A 12 -18.55 -4.90 3.28
C ASN A 12 -18.60 -4.22 4.65
N ARG A 13 -17.60 -4.45 5.51
CA ARG A 13 -17.47 -3.80 6.83
C ARG A 13 -17.33 -2.29 6.73
N PHE A 14 -16.58 -1.82 5.73
CA PHE A 14 -16.46 -0.40 5.44
C PHE A 14 -17.81 0.21 5.08
N ALA A 15 -18.53 -0.39 4.12
CA ALA A 15 -19.85 0.08 3.72
C ALA A 15 -20.86 0.08 4.88
N LYS A 16 -20.87 -0.97 5.72
CA LYS A 16 -21.69 -1.02 6.95
C LYS A 16 -21.38 0.12 7.90
N SER A 17 -20.11 0.42 8.08
CA SER A 17 -19.68 1.51 8.98
C SER A 17 -20.17 2.87 8.46
N LEU A 18 -20.13 3.07 7.15
CA LEU A 18 -20.64 4.30 6.53
C LEU A 18 -22.16 4.44 6.66
N VAL A 19 -22.90 3.34 6.46
CA VAL A 19 -24.36 3.34 6.66
C VAL A 19 -24.71 3.67 8.12
N ALA A 20 -24.02 3.04 9.09
CA ALA A 20 -24.25 3.33 10.51
C ALA A 20 -23.95 4.81 10.84
N ALA A 21 -22.84 5.35 10.35
CA ALA A 21 -22.47 6.75 10.54
C ALA A 21 -23.52 7.70 9.91
N ALA A 22 -24.00 7.39 8.70
CA ALA A 22 -25.01 8.19 8.00
C ALA A 22 -26.34 8.28 8.76
N HIS A 23 -26.67 7.25 9.53
CA HIS A 23 -27.86 7.21 10.38
C HIS A 23 -27.62 7.64 11.83
N GLY A 24 -26.40 8.01 12.21
CA GLY A 24 -26.03 8.34 13.60
C GLY A 24 -26.10 7.14 14.53
N GLU A 25 -25.93 5.93 14.03
CA GLU A 25 -25.94 4.67 14.76
C GLU A 25 -24.54 4.32 15.29
N GLU A 26 -24.51 3.40 16.27
CA GLU A 26 -23.22 2.89 16.75
C GLU A 26 -22.50 2.12 15.63
N THR A 27 -21.18 2.31 15.54
CA THR A 27 -20.37 1.56 14.59
C THR A 27 -20.46 0.06 14.86
N PRO A 28 -20.70 -0.79 13.85
CA PRO A 28 -20.69 -2.24 14.01
C PRO A 28 -19.43 -2.75 14.72
N ILE A 29 -19.53 -3.87 15.44
CA ILE A 29 -18.45 -4.41 16.31
C ILE A 29 -17.13 -4.53 15.55
N ASP A 30 -17.17 -5.03 14.31
CA ASP A 30 -16.01 -5.21 13.45
C ASP A 30 -15.83 -4.05 12.46
N GLY A 31 -16.59 -2.96 12.63
CA GLY A 31 -16.59 -1.82 11.73
C GLY A 31 -15.41 -0.89 11.92
N TYR A 32 -15.25 -0.02 10.95
CA TYR A 32 -14.27 1.06 10.96
C TYR A 32 -14.80 2.24 11.77
N LYS A 33 -13.94 2.84 12.61
CA LYS A 33 -14.27 3.98 13.48
C LYS A 33 -13.35 5.16 13.17
N GLY A 34 -13.85 6.34 13.44
CA GLY A 34 -13.08 7.59 13.34
C GLY A 34 -13.78 8.63 12.48
N ALA A 35 -13.37 9.89 12.64
CA ALA A 35 -13.98 11.04 11.97
C ALA A 35 -14.01 10.92 10.43
N TYR A 36 -13.05 10.21 9.85
CA TYR A 36 -13.02 9.98 8.40
C TYR A 36 -14.21 9.17 7.88
N ILE A 37 -14.77 8.26 8.71
CA ILE A 37 -15.99 7.50 8.35
C ILE A 37 -17.19 8.44 8.24
N ASP A 38 -17.33 9.35 9.22
CA ASP A 38 -18.42 10.34 9.21
C ASP A 38 -18.29 11.29 8.01
N GLU A 39 -17.06 11.70 7.70
CA GLU A 39 -16.77 12.56 6.57
C GLU A 39 -17.09 11.88 5.23
N ILE A 40 -16.66 10.64 5.04
CA ILE A 40 -16.93 9.88 3.82
C ILE A 40 -18.44 9.62 3.70
N ALA A 41 -19.11 9.21 4.78
CA ALA A 41 -20.55 9.00 4.77
C ALA A 41 -21.31 10.27 4.33
N LYS A 42 -20.91 11.44 4.84
CA LYS A 42 -21.47 12.72 4.41
C LYS A 42 -21.22 12.98 2.93
N ARG A 43 -20.00 12.77 2.45
CA ARG A 43 -19.67 12.98 1.01
C ARG A 43 -20.49 12.06 0.11
N VAL A 44 -20.72 10.81 0.53
CA VAL A 44 -21.59 9.88 -0.21
C VAL A 44 -23.01 10.40 -0.30
N ILE A 45 -23.56 10.92 0.82
CA ILE A 45 -24.91 11.53 0.84
C ILE A 45 -24.96 12.74 -0.08
N ASP A 46 -23.99 13.63 -0.01
CA ASP A 46 -23.93 14.85 -0.82
C ASP A 46 -23.85 14.51 -2.32
N GLU A 47 -23.01 13.55 -2.71
CA GLU A 47 -22.88 13.07 -4.10
C GLU A 47 -24.16 12.39 -4.59
N ALA A 48 -24.75 11.50 -3.78
CA ALA A 48 -26.00 10.83 -4.13
C ALA A 48 -27.13 11.82 -4.34
N ASN A 49 -27.27 12.82 -3.46
CA ASN A 49 -28.26 13.88 -3.61
C ASN A 49 -28.05 14.72 -4.87
N ALA A 50 -26.80 14.99 -5.25
CA ALA A 50 -26.48 15.69 -6.49
C ALA A 50 -26.92 14.89 -7.74
N ASP A 51 -26.87 13.57 -7.66
CA ASP A 51 -27.36 12.64 -8.69
C ASP A 51 -28.88 12.38 -8.62
N GLY A 52 -29.57 12.99 -7.67
CA GLY A 52 -31.01 12.81 -7.46
C GLY A 52 -31.39 11.50 -6.76
N VAL A 53 -30.43 10.88 -6.07
CA VAL A 53 -30.64 9.66 -5.27
C VAL A 53 -30.72 10.03 -3.79
N ASP A 54 -31.87 9.80 -3.15
CA ASP A 54 -32.00 9.88 -1.70
C ASP A 54 -31.50 8.55 -1.09
N VAL A 55 -30.19 8.48 -0.87
CA VAL A 55 -29.52 7.26 -0.41
C VAL A 55 -30.02 6.82 0.98
N LEU A 56 -30.49 7.75 1.82
CA LEU A 56 -30.97 7.41 3.17
C LEU A 56 -32.36 6.78 3.17
N SER A 57 -33.13 6.96 2.10
CA SER A 57 -34.45 6.34 1.93
C SER A 57 -34.42 4.96 1.25
N LEU A 58 -33.25 4.55 0.73
CA LEU A 58 -33.12 3.24 0.10
C LEU A 58 -33.35 2.09 1.10
N PRO A 59 -33.87 0.95 0.62
CA PRO A 59 -34.14 -0.20 1.47
C PRO A 59 -32.90 -0.67 2.24
N ARG A 60 -33.09 -0.88 3.55
CA ARG A 60 -32.14 -1.58 4.43
C ARG A 60 -32.75 -2.95 4.76
N VAL A 61 -31.97 -4.00 4.54
CA VAL A 61 -32.33 -5.32 5.02
C VAL A 61 -31.82 -5.42 6.46
N ASP A 62 -32.71 -5.58 7.41
CA ASP A 62 -32.33 -5.87 8.79
C ASP A 62 -31.60 -7.22 8.80
N GLY A 63 -30.37 -7.22 9.31
CA GLY A 63 -29.51 -8.38 9.31
C GLY A 63 -30.11 -9.53 10.10
N GLY A 64 -30.16 -10.72 9.50
CA GLY A 64 -30.33 -11.97 10.23
C GLY A 64 -29.07 -12.33 10.99
N VAL A 65 -29.05 -13.51 11.59
CA VAL A 65 -27.82 -14.13 12.09
C VAL A 65 -27.40 -15.26 11.15
N ASP A 66 -26.11 -15.47 11.00
CA ASP A 66 -25.59 -16.61 10.25
C ASP A 66 -25.76 -17.92 11.01
N LYS A 67 -25.31 -19.03 10.42
CA LYS A 67 -25.37 -20.37 11.02
C LYS A 67 -24.62 -20.50 12.35
N ASP A 68 -23.71 -19.59 12.65
CA ASP A 68 -22.90 -19.55 13.87
C ASP A 68 -23.45 -18.54 14.90
N GLY A 69 -24.61 -17.91 14.58
CA GLY A 69 -25.28 -16.93 15.45
C GLY A 69 -24.70 -15.53 15.35
N GLU A 70 -23.74 -15.31 14.46
CA GLU A 70 -23.20 -13.98 14.16
C GLU A 70 -24.21 -13.21 13.31
N PRO A 71 -24.39 -11.91 13.56
CA PRO A 71 -25.24 -11.10 12.72
C PRO A 71 -24.78 -11.23 11.27
N LEU A 72 -25.61 -11.82 10.43
CA LEU A 72 -25.46 -11.66 8.99
C LEU A 72 -25.43 -10.16 8.81
N GLY A 73 -24.27 -9.69 8.45
CA GLY A 73 -24.20 -8.31 8.08
C GLY A 73 -25.33 -8.04 7.14
N GLU A 74 -25.94 -6.89 7.29
CA GLU A 74 -27.03 -6.42 6.45
C GLU A 74 -26.83 -7.01 5.07
N GLY A 75 -27.74 -7.89 4.64
CA GLY A 75 -27.65 -8.56 3.34
C GLY A 75 -27.42 -7.53 2.23
N ASP A 76 -27.42 -7.90 0.99
CA ASP A 76 -27.25 -6.99 -0.14
C ASP A 76 -28.37 -5.94 -0.17
N SER A 77 -28.31 -4.97 0.76
CA SER A 77 -29.25 -3.86 0.80
C SER A 77 -28.87 -2.82 -0.27
N GLU A 78 -29.86 -2.29 -0.96
CA GLU A 78 -29.63 -1.23 -1.96
C GLU A 78 -28.87 -0.05 -1.36
N GLN A 79 -29.19 0.31 -0.13
CA GLN A 79 -28.52 1.39 0.59
C GLN A 79 -27.03 1.10 0.77
N ARG A 80 -26.68 -0.08 1.27
CA ARG A 80 -25.27 -0.45 1.49
C ARG A 80 -24.49 -0.50 0.17
N GLU A 81 -25.11 -1.04 -0.88
CA GLU A 81 -24.50 -1.11 -2.19
C GLU A 81 -24.24 0.29 -2.78
N GLU A 82 -25.17 1.22 -2.59
CA GLU A 82 -24.97 2.60 -3.05
C GLU A 82 -23.88 3.32 -2.25
N PHE A 83 -23.77 3.07 -0.94
CA PHE A 83 -22.64 3.56 -0.15
C PHE A 83 -21.32 2.95 -0.61
N ARG A 84 -21.27 1.65 -0.84
CA ARG A 84 -20.07 0.95 -1.33
C ARG A 84 -19.60 1.50 -2.67
N LYS A 85 -20.50 1.59 -3.62
CA LYS A 85 -20.24 2.05 -4.98
C LYS A 85 -19.63 3.44 -5.04
N ARG A 86 -20.05 4.35 -4.15
CA ARG A 86 -19.54 5.73 -4.10
C ARG A 86 -18.31 5.87 -3.23
N ALA A 87 -18.29 5.24 -2.06
CA ALA A 87 -17.21 5.40 -1.10
C ALA A 87 -15.91 4.71 -1.51
N VAL A 88 -15.97 3.56 -2.19
CA VAL A 88 -14.74 2.84 -2.62
C VAL A 88 -13.91 3.69 -3.59
N PRO A 89 -14.48 4.31 -4.64
CA PRO A 89 -13.73 5.26 -5.47
C PRO A 89 -13.18 6.47 -4.69
N MET A 90 -13.95 7.03 -3.74
CA MET A 90 -13.48 8.15 -2.91
C MET A 90 -12.23 7.76 -2.11
N MET A 91 -12.25 6.57 -1.47
CA MET A 91 -11.09 6.06 -0.74
C MET A 91 -9.90 5.78 -1.65
N PHE A 92 -10.15 5.27 -2.83
CA PHE A 92 -9.11 5.04 -3.83
C PHE A 92 -8.41 6.33 -4.25
N ASP A 93 -9.20 7.38 -4.53
CA ASP A 93 -8.68 8.71 -4.87
C ASP A 93 -7.85 9.31 -3.73
N GLU A 94 -8.27 9.10 -2.47
CA GLU A 94 -7.51 9.56 -1.31
C GLU A 94 -6.18 8.83 -1.19
N ILE A 95 -6.17 7.51 -1.34
CA ILE A 95 -4.92 6.72 -1.35
C ILE A 95 -3.98 7.21 -2.45
N GLN A 96 -4.50 7.46 -3.66
CA GLN A 96 -3.69 7.97 -4.76
C GLN A 96 -3.09 9.35 -4.44
N LYS A 97 -3.88 10.25 -3.86
CA LYS A 97 -3.41 11.58 -3.43
C LYS A 97 -2.33 11.46 -2.37
N SER A 98 -2.53 10.63 -1.35
CA SER A 98 -1.56 10.39 -0.28
C SER A 98 -0.25 9.88 -0.82
N MET A 99 -0.29 8.86 -1.69
CA MET A 99 0.92 8.32 -2.32
C MET A 99 1.64 9.37 -3.17
N LYS A 100 0.89 10.12 -3.98
CA LYS A 100 1.45 11.21 -4.78
C LYS A 100 2.08 12.31 -3.91
N ASN A 101 1.42 12.71 -2.83
CA ASN A 101 1.96 13.70 -1.88
C ASN A 101 3.24 13.19 -1.23
N PHE A 102 3.30 11.91 -0.93
CA PHE A 102 4.49 11.24 -0.42
C PHE A 102 5.56 11.00 -1.51
N ARG A 103 5.32 11.42 -2.75
CA ARG A 103 6.20 11.22 -3.92
C ARG A 103 6.48 9.73 -4.22
N VAL A 104 5.47 8.90 -4.01
CA VAL A 104 5.44 7.51 -4.45
C VAL A 104 4.42 7.39 -5.57
N ASN A 105 4.91 7.06 -6.77
CA ASN A 105 4.06 6.88 -7.93
C ASN A 105 4.04 5.40 -8.31
N PHE A 106 2.85 4.91 -8.64
CA PHE A 106 2.67 3.56 -9.15
C PHE A 106 2.26 3.63 -10.62
N ASP A 107 2.90 2.81 -11.45
CA ASP A 107 2.58 2.72 -12.88
C ASP A 107 1.27 1.96 -13.11
N VAL A 108 0.95 1.04 -12.19
CA VAL A 108 -0.27 0.22 -12.24
C VAL A 108 -0.98 0.28 -10.89
N TRP A 109 -2.27 0.52 -10.93
CA TRP A 109 -3.20 0.40 -9.82
C TRP A 109 -4.09 -0.81 -10.10
N PHE A 110 -3.85 -1.89 -9.38
CA PHE A 110 -4.53 -3.14 -9.58
C PHE A 110 -5.73 -3.27 -8.65
N HIS A 111 -6.90 -3.51 -9.20
CA HIS A 111 -8.14 -3.69 -8.44
C HIS A 111 -8.41 -5.18 -8.22
N GLU A 112 -8.49 -5.63 -6.97
CA GLU A 112 -8.79 -7.02 -6.65
C GLU A 112 -10.11 -7.48 -7.29
N ASN A 113 -11.12 -6.60 -7.30
CA ASN A 113 -12.42 -6.89 -7.89
C ASN A 113 -12.33 -7.31 -9.37
N SER A 114 -11.31 -6.86 -10.12
CA SER A 114 -11.11 -7.26 -11.52
C SER A 114 -10.82 -8.75 -11.67
N LEU A 115 -10.19 -9.38 -10.68
CA LEU A 115 -9.93 -10.83 -10.71
C LEU A 115 -11.22 -11.64 -10.77
N TYR A 116 -12.30 -11.12 -10.18
CA TYR A 116 -13.61 -11.76 -10.17
C TYR A 116 -14.42 -11.37 -11.40
N SER A 117 -14.52 -10.08 -11.72
CA SER A 117 -15.31 -9.59 -12.85
C SER A 117 -14.82 -10.12 -14.20
N ASP A 118 -13.51 -10.31 -14.35
CA ASP A 118 -12.88 -10.78 -15.59
C ASP A 118 -12.71 -12.30 -15.61
N GLY A 119 -13.15 -12.99 -14.54
CA GLY A 119 -13.11 -14.45 -14.39
C GLY A 119 -11.68 -14.99 -14.24
N GLU A 120 -10.74 -14.19 -13.79
CA GLU A 120 -9.33 -14.59 -13.63
C GLU A 120 -9.16 -15.66 -12.55
N VAL A 121 -9.98 -15.62 -11.48
CA VAL A 121 -9.97 -16.64 -10.43
C VAL A 121 -10.36 -18.00 -11.01
N ASP A 122 -11.45 -18.06 -11.77
CA ASP A 122 -11.90 -19.31 -12.40
C ASP A 122 -10.89 -19.84 -13.42
N LYS A 123 -10.29 -18.96 -14.21
CA LYS A 123 -9.22 -19.33 -15.16
C LYS A 123 -8.00 -19.91 -14.46
N ALA A 124 -7.56 -19.31 -13.38
CA ALA A 124 -6.42 -19.79 -12.61
C ALA A 124 -6.68 -21.19 -12.01
N ILE A 125 -7.88 -21.43 -11.46
CA ILE A 125 -8.30 -22.74 -10.95
C ILE A 125 -8.39 -23.76 -12.09
N ALA A 126 -8.94 -23.38 -13.25
CA ALA A 126 -9.00 -24.27 -14.41
C ALA A 126 -7.61 -24.65 -14.92
N ASP A 127 -6.66 -23.72 -14.94
CA ASP A 127 -5.27 -23.98 -15.32
C ASP A 127 -4.58 -24.95 -14.35
N LEU A 128 -4.77 -24.78 -13.04
CA LEU A 128 -4.26 -25.71 -12.04
C LEU A 128 -4.87 -27.11 -12.21
N ARG A 129 -6.18 -27.19 -12.52
CA ARG A 129 -6.87 -28.46 -12.77
C ARG A 129 -6.32 -29.14 -14.03
N ALA A 130 -6.08 -28.39 -15.10
CA ALA A 130 -5.49 -28.92 -16.33
C ALA A 130 -4.05 -29.44 -16.14
N ARG A 131 -3.32 -28.89 -15.19
CA ARG A 131 -1.97 -29.33 -14.80
C ARG A 131 -1.97 -30.58 -13.89
N GLY A 132 -3.11 -30.94 -13.32
CA GLY A 132 -3.24 -32.07 -12.38
C GLY A 132 -2.81 -31.72 -10.96
N ASP A 133 -2.84 -30.44 -10.59
CA ASP A 133 -2.46 -29.93 -9.27
C ASP A 133 -3.66 -29.64 -8.36
N ILE A 134 -4.85 -30.09 -8.77
CA ILE A 134 -6.11 -29.96 -8.02
C ILE A 134 -6.69 -31.33 -7.69
N TYR A 135 -7.23 -31.47 -6.48
CA TYR A 135 -8.06 -32.60 -6.09
C TYR A 135 -9.30 -32.14 -5.30
N GLU A 136 -10.33 -33.01 -5.30
CA GLU A 136 -11.55 -32.76 -4.54
C GLU A 136 -11.52 -33.59 -3.23
N LYS A 137 -11.83 -32.95 -2.10
CA LYS A 137 -11.91 -33.60 -0.80
C LYS A 137 -12.95 -32.90 0.08
N ASP A 138 -13.83 -33.68 0.70
CA ASP A 138 -14.88 -33.21 1.61
C ASP A 138 -15.77 -32.10 0.99
N GLY A 139 -16.04 -32.24 -0.32
CA GLY A 139 -16.80 -31.26 -1.08
C GLY A 139 -16.09 -29.96 -1.44
N ALA A 140 -14.83 -29.83 -1.08
CA ALA A 140 -14.00 -28.65 -1.34
C ALA A 140 -12.93 -28.95 -2.43
N THR A 141 -12.54 -27.92 -3.17
CA THR A 141 -11.48 -27.99 -4.18
C THR A 141 -10.15 -27.59 -3.55
N TRP A 142 -9.17 -28.47 -3.63
CA TRP A 142 -7.85 -28.31 -3.01
C TRP A 142 -6.76 -28.17 -4.06
N PHE A 143 -5.80 -27.31 -3.82
CA PHE A 143 -4.55 -27.19 -4.55
C PHE A 143 -3.44 -28.00 -3.84
N GLU A 144 -2.78 -28.91 -4.55
CA GLU A 144 -1.64 -29.69 -4.05
C GLU A 144 -0.36 -28.83 -3.96
N SER A 145 -0.43 -27.74 -3.21
CA SER A 145 0.66 -26.76 -3.10
C SER A 145 1.94 -27.34 -2.46
N THR A 146 1.83 -28.45 -1.75
CA THR A 146 3.00 -29.18 -1.20
C THR A 146 3.92 -29.70 -2.30
N LYS A 147 3.39 -30.08 -3.47
CA LYS A 147 4.22 -30.46 -4.64
C LYS A 147 5.10 -29.31 -5.13
N HIS A 148 4.73 -28.10 -4.80
CA HIS A 148 5.34 -26.85 -5.25
C HIS A 148 6.07 -26.09 -4.14
N GLY A 149 6.29 -26.72 -2.98
CA GLY A 149 7.14 -26.19 -1.90
C GLY A 149 6.39 -25.48 -0.75
N ASP A 150 5.06 -25.49 -0.74
CA ASP A 150 4.27 -25.05 0.42
C ASP A 150 4.36 -26.08 1.57
N ASP A 151 4.01 -25.69 2.78
CA ASP A 151 4.03 -26.55 3.97
C ASP A 151 2.81 -27.50 4.05
N LYS A 152 1.71 -27.16 3.39
CA LYS A 152 0.48 -27.97 3.31
C LYS A 152 -0.34 -27.60 2.10
N ASP A 153 -1.20 -28.53 1.65
CA ASP A 153 -2.17 -28.26 0.60
C ASP A 153 -3.22 -27.23 1.05
N ARG A 154 -3.79 -26.51 0.09
CA ARG A 154 -4.67 -25.37 0.35
C ARG A 154 -6.04 -25.53 -0.31
N VAL A 155 -7.08 -25.22 0.45
CA VAL A 155 -8.43 -25.10 -0.11
C VAL A 155 -8.51 -23.84 -0.97
N LEU A 156 -9.04 -23.97 -2.17
CA LEU A 156 -9.32 -22.85 -3.07
C LEU A 156 -10.82 -22.53 -3.08
N VAL A 157 -11.66 -23.57 -3.19
CA VAL A 157 -13.11 -23.42 -3.18
C VAL A 157 -13.64 -24.27 -2.03
N LYS A 158 -14.45 -23.66 -1.16
CA LYS A 158 -15.08 -24.35 -0.03
C LYS A 158 -16.24 -25.23 -0.49
N ALA A 159 -16.74 -26.08 0.41
CA ALA A 159 -17.88 -26.95 0.14
C ALA A 159 -19.18 -26.23 -0.22
N ASP A 160 -19.31 -24.96 0.19
CA ASP A 160 -20.44 -24.08 -0.15
C ASP A 160 -20.27 -23.39 -1.53
N GLY A 161 -19.18 -23.65 -2.24
CA GLY A 161 -18.84 -23.05 -3.51
C GLY A 161 -18.15 -21.69 -3.43
N SER A 162 -17.95 -21.13 -2.23
CA SER A 162 -17.26 -19.86 -2.06
C SER A 162 -15.74 -20.01 -2.17
N TYR A 163 -15.06 -18.99 -2.70
CA TYR A 163 -13.61 -18.95 -2.74
C TYR A 163 -13.02 -18.72 -1.35
N THR A 164 -11.84 -19.30 -1.12
CA THR A 164 -10.97 -18.86 -0.02
C THR A 164 -10.15 -17.64 -0.46
N TYR A 165 -9.53 -16.93 0.48
CA TYR A 165 -8.62 -15.82 0.17
C TYR A 165 -7.43 -16.23 -0.74
N PHE A 166 -7.08 -17.50 -0.78
CA PHE A 166 -5.95 -17.97 -1.58
C PHE A 166 -6.30 -18.13 -3.07
N ALA A 167 -7.55 -18.30 -3.42
CA ALA A 167 -7.94 -18.41 -4.83
C ALA A 167 -7.67 -17.11 -5.62
N PRO A 168 -8.09 -15.92 -5.18
CA PRO A 168 -7.70 -14.67 -5.83
C PRO A 168 -6.20 -14.39 -5.74
N ASP A 169 -5.49 -14.78 -4.66
CA ASP A 169 -4.04 -14.66 -4.58
C ASP A 169 -3.34 -15.40 -5.72
N ILE A 170 -3.77 -16.63 -6.01
CA ILE A 170 -3.24 -17.42 -7.14
C ILE A 170 -3.47 -16.70 -8.47
N ALA A 171 -4.69 -16.22 -8.69
CA ALA A 171 -5.05 -15.51 -9.92
C ALA A 171 -4.20 -14.24 -10.11
N TYR A 172 -4.03 -13.47 -9.04
CA TYR A 172 -3.22 -12.26 -9.06
C TYR A 172 -1.74 -12.54 -9.33
N HIS A 173 -1.15 -13.53 -8.66
CA HIS A 173 0.25 -13.87 -8.90
C HIS A 173 0.46 -14.43 -10.30
N LYS A 174 -0.47 -15.27 -10.80
CA LYS A 174 -0.45 -15.71 -12.19
C LYS A 174 -0.51 -14.53 -13.15
N ASN A 175 -1.42 -13.59 -12.94
CA ASN A 175 -1.52 -12.37 -13.75
C ASN A 175 -0.20 -11.59 -13.79
N LYS A 176 0.48 -11.41 -12.65
CA LYS A 176 1.79 -10.75 -12.61
C LYS A 176 2.86 -11.50 -13.42
N LEU A 177 2.91 -12.82 -13.27
CA LEU A 177 3.89 -13.66 -13.97
C LEU A 177 3.64 -13.67 -15.49
N ASP A 178 2.39 -13.71 -15.91
CA ASP A 178 1.99 -13.70 -17.33
C ASP A 178 2.31 -12.39 -18.06
N ARG A 179 2.54 -11.30 -17.32
CA ARG A 179 2.96 -9.99 -17.89
C ARG A 179 4.40 -9.96 -18.40
N GLY A 180 5.19 -11.02 -18.18
CA GLY A 180 6.52 -11.19 -18.76
C GLY A 180 7.63 -10.38 -18.12
N PHE A 181 7.50 -10.00 -16.84
CA PHE A 181 8.60 -9.41 -16.08
C PHE A 181 9.65 -10.46 -15.72
N ASP A 182 10.93 -10.08 -15.78
CA ASP A 182 12.04 -10.96 -15.40
C ASP A 182 12.06 -11.22 -13.88
N ARG A 183 11.57 -10.27 -13.10
CA ARG A 183 11.49 -10.37 -11.64
C ARG A 183 10.16 -9.79 -11.14
N CYS A 184 9.49 -10.58 -10.31
CA CYS A 184 8.33 -10.13 -9.54
C CYS A 184 8.73 -10.03 -8.07
N ILE A 185 8.53 -8.88 -7.44
CA ILE A 185 8.86 -8.64 -6.04
C ILE A 185 7.59 -8.20 -5.31
N ASP A 186 7.22 -8.96 -4.28
CA ASP A 186 6.10 -8.60 -3.40
C ASP A 186 6.64 -8.00 -2.11
N ILE A 187 6.18 -6.82 -1.76
CA ILE A 187 6.51 -6.15 -0.49
C ILE A 187 5.32 -6.33 0.44
N LEU A 188 5.51 -7.09 1.51
CA LEU A 188 4.46 -7.46 2.47
C LEU A 188 4.83 -7.05 3.88
N GLY A 189 3.83 -6.86 4.74
CA GLY A 189 4.04 -6.62 6.16
C GLY A 189 4.54 -7.86 6.92
N ALA A 190 5.09 -7.66 8.10
CA ALA A 190 5.68 -8.73 8.92
C ALA A 190 4.68 -9.83 9.32
N ASP A 191 3.39 -9.51 9.39
CA ASP A 191 2.30 -10.45 9.65
C ASP A 191 2.10 -11.47 8.53
N HIS A 192 2.61 -11.20 7.32
CA HIS A 192 2.55 -12.08 6.15
C HIS A 192 3.74 -13.06 6.04
N HIS A 193 4.65 -13.11 7.02
CA HIS A 193 5.83 -14.00 6.95
C HIS A 193 5.46 -15.48 6.67
N GLY A 194 4.36 -15.97 7.25
CA GLY A 194 3.84 -17.31 7.00
C GLY A 194 3.28 -17.58 5.60
N TYR A 195 3.12 -16.50 4.78
CA TYR A 195 2.60 -16.60 3.42
C TYR A 195 3.67 -16.84 2.35
N ILE A 196 4.94 -16.65 2.67
CA ILE A 196 6.05 -16.67 1.69
C ILE A 196 6.04 -17.97 0.86
N LYS A 197 6.07 -19.14 1.53
CA LYS A 197 6.09 -20.44 0.84
C LYS A 197 4.83 -20.66 -0.01
N ARG A 198 3.67 -20.22 0.49
CA ARG A 198 2.40 -20.31 -0.20
C ARG A 198 2.42 -19.52 -1.49
N ILE A 199 2.89 -18.27 -1.45
CA ILE A 199 3.00 -17.40 -2.63
C ILE A 199 4.03 -17.98 -3.62
N GLN A 200 5.18 -18.43 -3.12
CA GLN A 200 6.22 -19.03 -3.97
C GLN A 200 5.78 -20.33 -4.64
N SER A 201 4.87 -21.10 -4.01
CA SER A 201 4.30 -22.30 -4.65
C SER A 201 3.50 -21.96 -5.90
N VAL A 202 2.87 -20.78 -5.95
CA VAL A 202 2.16 -20.27 -7.14
C VAL A 202 3.14 -20.01 -8.28
N GLY A 203 4.26 -19.34 -8.01
CA GLY A 203 5.31 -19.15 -9.01
C GLY A 203 5.84 -20.49 -9.54
N HIS A 204 6.08 -21.43 -8.65
CA HIS A 204 6.61 -22.76 -9.02
C HIS A 204 5.64 -23.52 -9.95
N VAL A 205 4.33 -23.58 -9.62
CA VAL A 205 3.35 -24.32 -10.43
C VAL A 205 3.17 -23.70 -11.82
N PHE A 206 3.33 -22.38 -11.96
CA PHE A 206 3.23 -21.69 -13.25
C PHE A 206 4.57 -21.59 -14.01
N GLY A 207 5.64 -22.29 -13.55
CA GLY A 207 6.91 -22.39 -14.26
C GLY A 207 7.92 -21.29 -13.95
N HIS A 208 7.71 -20.55 -12.88
CA HIS A 208 8.58 -19.48 -12.39
C HIS A 208 9.15 -19.78 -10.99
N PRO A 209 9.97 -20.83 -10.85
CA PRO A 209 10.50 -21.23 -9.53
C PRO A 209 11.32 -20.08 -8.91
N GLY A 210 11.09 -19.84 -7.62
CA GLY A 210 11.72 -18.74 -6.90
C GLY A 210 11.05 -17.37 -7.06
N GLN A 211 9.96 -17.28 -7.81
CA GLN A 211 9.16 -16.08 -7.91
C GLN A 211 7.74 -16.29 -7.38
N PRO A 212 7.07 -15.19 -6.91
CA PRO A 212 7.71 -13.89 -6.66
C PRO A 212 8.72 -13.92 -5.52
N GLU A 213 9.71 -13.03 -5.58
CA GLU A 213 10.57 -12.73 -4.44
C GLU A 213 9.74 -11.96 -3.41
N VAL A 214 9.78 -12.35 -2.14
CA VAL A 214 9.00 -11.69 -1.09
C VAL A 214 9.93 -10.90 -0.19
N VAL A 215 9.70 -9.61 -0.09
CA VAL A 215 10.36 -8.68 0.84
C VAL A 215 9.42 -8.40 1.99
N ILE A 216 9.85 -8.71 3.21
CA ILE A 216 9.07 -8.44 4.41
C ILE A 216 9.50 -7.12 5.03
N GLY A 217 8.55 -6.17 5.09
CA GLY A 217 8.72 -4.92 5.82
C GLY A 217 8.34 -5.08 7.29
N GLN A 218 9.25 -4.65 8.17
CA GLN A 218 8.99 -4.66 9.61
C GLN A 218 8.10 -3.49 10.05
N MET A 219 7.57 -3.57 11.26
CA MET A 219 6.70 -2.55 11.83
C MET A 219 7.45 -1.23 12.05
N VAL A 220 6.73 -0.12 11.88
CA VAL A 220 7.16 1.21 12.28
C VAL A 220 6.41 1.58 13.55
N ASN A 221 7.15 1.81 14.63
CA ASN A 221 6.59 2.29 15.88
C ASN A 221 6.68 3.82 15.90
N LEU A 222 5.59 4.49 16.23
CA LEU A 222 5.59 5.94 16.40
C LEU A 222 5.82 6.33 17.85
N PHE A 223 6.70 7.29 18.05
CA PHE A 223 7.00 7.89 19.35
C PHE A 223 6.81 9.41 19.28
N ARG A 224 6.51 10.00 20.42
CA ARG A 224 6.52 11.45 20.62
C ARG A 224 7.23 11.75 21.94
N ASP A 225 8.36 12.44 21.88
CA ASP A 225 9.23 12.71 23.04
C ASP A 225 9.60 11.43 23.81
N GLY A 226 9.91 10.36 23.11
CA GLY A 226 10.27 9.06 23.68
C GLY A 226 9.10 8.25 24.24
N VAL A 227 7.86 8.74 24.13
CA VAL A 227 6.66 8.03 24.55
C VAL A 227 5.97 7.43 23.33
N ALA A 228 5.65 6.13 23.38
CA ALA A 228 4.96 5.45 22.28
C ALA A 228 3.58 6.07 22.04
N VAL A 229 3.32 6.46 20.79
CA VAL A 229 2.00 6.89 20.34
C VAL A 229 1.13 5.65 20.17
N ARG A 230 0.06 5.58 20.95
CA ARG A 230 -0.88 4.45 20.84
C ARG A 230 -1.66 4.56 19.54
N MET A 231 -1.49 3.56 18.70
CA MET A 231 -2.24 3.39 17.45
C MET A 231 -3.36 2.39 17.70
N SER A 232 -4.57 2.84 17.99
CA SER A 232 -5.70 1.95 18.23
C SER A 232 -6.88 2.30 17.38
N LYS A 233 -7.22 1.42 16.44
CA LYS A 233 -8.46 1.50 15.65
C LYS A 233 -9.72 1.50 16.51
N ARG A 234 -9.63 0.95 17.74
CA ARG A 234 -10.77 0.84 18.67
C ARG A 234 -11.05 2.12 19.46
N THR A 235 -10.04 2.94 19.72
CA THR A 235 -10.17 4.17 20.51
C THR A 235 -10.29 5.44 19.66
N GLY A 236 -10.11 5.33 18.33
CA GLY A 236 -10.09 6.49 17.44
C GLY A 236 -8.81 7.36 17.55
N GLU A 237 -7.88 6.98 18.40
CA GLU A 237 -6.57 7.63 18.53
C GLU A 237 -5.58 7.00 17.55
N MET A 238 -5.68 7.38 16.30
CA MET A 238 -4.76 6.94 15.25
C MET A 238 -4.14 8.17 14.62
N VAL A 239 -2.81 8.21 14.56
CA VAL A 239 -2.11 9.18 13.70
C VAL A 239 -2.20 8.63 12.28
N THR A 240 -2.85 9.34 11.40
CA THR A 240 -2.92 8.98 9.98
C THR A 240 -1.58 9.25 9.30
N PHE A 241 -1.41 8.66 8.12
CA PHE A 241 -0.21 8.89 7.32
C PHE A 241 -0.10 10.35 6.87
N GLU A 242 -1.24 10.97 6.53
CA GLU A 242 -1.33 12.38 6.18
C GLU A 242 -0.93 13.28 7.34
N GLU A 243 -1.48 13.04 8.53
CA GLU A 243 -1.11 13.79 9.75
C GLU A 243 0.38 13.70 10.06
N LEU A 244 0.99 12.52 9.88
CA LEU A 244 2.42 12.35 10.04
C LEU A 244 3.22 13.17 9.04
N ILE A 245 2.83 13.13 7.75
CA ILE A 245 3.49 13.88 6.69
C ILE A 245 3.33 15.40 6.89
N ASP A 246 2.15 15.84 7.30
CA ASP A 246 1.87 17.26 7.55
C ASP A 246 2.67 17.78 8.76
N GLU A 247 2.84 16.96 9.78
CA GLU A 247 3.58 17.34 10.98
C GLU A 247 5.10 17.33 10.81
N VAL A 248 5.62 16.31 10.10
CA VAL A 248 7.09 16.05 9.99
C VAL A 248 7.67 16.53 8.67
N GLY A 249 6.85 16.53 7.63
CA GLY A 249 7.27 16.78 6.26
C GLY A 249 7.64 15.51 5.49
N VAL A 250 7.41 15.55 4.18
CA VAL A 250 7.65 14.41 3.27
C VAL A 250 9.11 13.98 3.26
N ASP A 251 10.05 14.92 3.18
CA ASP A 251 11.49 14.63 3.08
C ASP A 251 11.99 13.87 4.31
N ALA A 252 11.64 14.37 5.50
CA ALA A 252 12.06 13.76 6.74
C ALA A 252 11.43 12.38 6.93
N THR A 253 10.15 12.25 6.63
CA THR A 253 9.45 10.96 6.71
C THR A 253 10.08 9.93 5.77
N ARG A 254 10.30 10.28 4.49
CA ARG A 254 10.95 9.38 3.52
C ARG A 254 12.34 8.97 3.93
N TYR A 255 13.16 9.93 4.35
CA TYR A 255 14.53 9.64 4.78
C TYR A 255 14.57 8.67 5.95
N LEU A 256 13.77 8.92 6.99
CA LEU A 256 13.74 8.09 8.18
C LEU A 256 13.19 6.68 7.90
N MET A 257 12.17 6.56 7.05
CA MET A 257 11.65 5.26 6.61
C MET A 257 12.70 4.44 5.83
N LEU A 258 13.55 5.10 5.04
CA LEU A 258 14.59 4.46 4.25
C LEU A 258 15.95 4.33 4.99
N SER A 259 16.06 4.87 6.21
CA SER A 259 17.30 4.85 6.98
C SER A 259 17.67 3.48 7.56
N ARG A 260 16.75 2.54 7.51
CA ARG A 260 16.90 1.17 7.99
C ARG A 260 16.57 0.18 6.86
N SER A 261 17.13 -1.02 6.94
CA SER A 261 16.74 -2.10 6.06
C SER A 261 15.31 -2.60 6.40
N THR A 262 14.65 -3.22 5.43
CA THR A 262 13.26 -3.66 5.55
C THR A 262 13.04 -4.69 6.66
N ASP A 263 14.08 -5.44 7.05
CA ASP A 263 14.07 -6.44 8.11
C ASP A 263 14.24 -5.87 9.53
N GLN A 264 14.42 -4.55 9.65
CA GLN A 264 14.57 -3.86 10.93
C GLN A 264 13.33 -3.01 11.26
N THR A 265 12.88 -3.13 12.51
CA THR A 265 11.85 -2.23 13.05
C THR A 265 12.38 -0.80 13.13
N ILE A 266 11.53 0.15 12.76
CA ILE A 266 11.83 1.58 12.85
C ILE A 266 11.09 2.16 14.06
N ASP A 267 11.83 2.73 14.99
CA ASP A 267 11.29 3.57 16.04
C ASP A 267 11.34 5.03 15.56
N PHE A 268 10.19 5.55 15.14
CA PHE A 268 10.05 6.86 14.53
C PHE A 268 9.59 7.86 15.58
N ASP A 269 10.50 8.69 16.07
CA ASP A 269 10.17 9.77 17.00
C ASP A 269 9.84 11.05 16.24
N ILE A 270 8.56 11.45 16.31
CA ILE A 270 8.01 12.63 15.64
C ILE A 270 8.71 13.92 16.11
N ALA A 271 8.94 14.04 17.41
CA ALA A 271 9.59 15.23 17.96
C ALA A 271 11.05 15.33 17.51
N GLN A 272 11.76 14.20 17.47
CA GLN A 272 13.13 14.15 16.95
C GLN A 272 13.20 14.49 15.46
N ALA A 273 12.25 13.99 14.67
CA ALA A 273 12.18 14.24 13.24
C ALA A 273 11.95 15.71 12.87
N LYS A 274 11.39 16.51 13.78
CA LYS A 274 11.11 17.94 13.60
C LYS A 274 12.27 18.86 14.05
N LYS A 275 13.30 18.33 14.72
CA LYS A 275 14.42 19.14 15.18
C LYS A 275 15.23 19.72 14.03
N GLN A 276 15.60 20.98 14.16
CA GLN A 276 16.43 21.71 13.18
C GLN A 276 17.87 21.86 13.67
N ASP A 277 18.46 20.76 14.13
CA ASP A 277 19.83 20.70 14.61
C ASP A 277 20.55 19.42 14.15
N SER A 278 21.82 19.28 14.46
CA SER A 278 22.66 18.16 14.04
C SER A 278 22.26 16.81 14.64
N SER A 279 21.37 16.77 15.62
CA SER A 279 20.84 15.53 16.15
C SER A 279 19.77 14.90 15.22
N ASN A 280 19.20 15.70 14.31
CA ASN A 280 18.30 15.21 13.27
C ASN A 280 19.11 14.89 12.00
N PRO A 281 19.21 13.60 11.59
CA PRO A 281 20.02 13.23 10.45
C PRO A 281 19.50 13.84 9.14
N VAL A 282 18.20 14.07 9.02
CA VAL A 282 17.60 14.70 7.84
C VAL A 282 18.05 16.15 7.71
N TYR A 283 17.95 16.91 8.80
CA TYR A 283 18.40 18.29 8.83
C TYR A 283 19.90 18.39 8.54
N TYR A 284 20.69 17.46 9.06
CA TYR A 284 22.12 17.42 8.83
C TYR A 284 22.47 17.23 7.34
N VAL A 285 21.80 16.31 6.65
CA VAL A 285 21.97 16.08 5.21
C VAL A 285 21.52 17.30 4.41
N GLN A 286 20.35 17.87 4.71
CA GLN A 286 19.85 19.07 4.05
C GLN A 286 20.81 20.28 4.25
N TYR A 287 21.34 20.43 5.45
CA TYR A 287 22.34 21.48 5.75
C TYR A 287 23.62 21.28 4.95
N ALA A 288 24.15 20.05 4.88
CA ALA A 288 25.33 19.74 4.08
C ALA A 288 25.10 20.07 2.60
N HIS A 289 23.98 19.66 2.04
CA HIS A 289 23.58 19.97 0.66
C HIS A 289 23.51 21.49 0.42
N ALA A 290 22.83 22.24 1.31
CA ALA A 290 22.71 23.69 1.20
C ALA A 290 24.10 24.38 1.23
N ARG A 291 25.02 23.89 2.06
CA ARG A 291 26.40 24.41 2.12
C ARG A 291 27.18 24.12 0.83
N ILE A 292 27.09 22.91 0.30
CA ILE A 292 27.74 22.53 -0.96
C ILE A 292 27.22 23.41 -2.08
N CYS A 293 25.92 23.56 -2.24
CA CYS A 293 25.31 24.44 -3.23
C CYS A 293 25.77 25.91 -3.06
N SER A 294 25.88 26.39 -1.83
CA SER A 294 26.39 27.74 -1.55
C SER A 294 27.87 27.91 -1.95
N LEU A 295 28.71 26.90 -1.70
CA LEU A 295 30.11 26.91 -2.11
C LEU A 295 30.26 26.91 -3.62
N LEU A 296 29.49 26.06 -4.33
CA LEU A 296 29.48 26.02 -5.80
C LEU A 296 29.09 27.37 -6.40
N ARG A 297 28.02 27.99 -5.92
CA ARG A 297 27.60 29.34 -6.38
C ARG A 297 28.68 30.39 -6.17
N LYS A 298 29.30 30.40 -4.98
CA LYS A 298 30.41 31.34 -4.71
C LYS A 298 31.61 31.11 -5.61
N ALA A 299 31.98 29.85 -5.82
CA ALA A 299 33.09 29.49 -6.73
C ALA A 299 32.78 29.86 -8.17
N ALA A 300 31.56 29.65 -8.64
CA ALA A 300 31.11 30.03 -9.98
C ALA A 300 31.11 31.55 -10.17
N ALA A 301 30.52 32.28 -9.20
CA ALA A 301 30.53 33.75 -9.25
C ALA A 301 31.95 34.34 -9.29
N ALA A 302 32.89 33.79 -8.52
CA ALA A 302 34.30 34.20 -8.55
C ALA A 302 34.97 33.92 -9.91
N ARG A 303 34.42 33.02 -10.70
CA ARG A 303 34.92 32.67 -12.07
C ARG A 303 34.05 33.22 -13.20
N GLY A 304 33.05 34.03 -12.91
CA GLY A 304 32.14 34.61 -13.89
C GLY A 304 31.27 33.59 -14.60
N ILE A 305 30.91 32.50 -13.90
CA ILE A 305 29.99 31.45 -14.40
C ILE A 305 28.58 31.75 -13.85
N SER A 306 27.56 31.69 -14.71
CA SER A 306 26.14 31.84 -14.30
C SER A 306 25.66 30.65 -13.52
N ASP A 307 24.82 30.87 -12.51
CA ASP A 307 24.18 29.85 -11.69
C ASP A 307 22.73 29.53 -12.12
N GLU A 308 22.31 30.04 -13.27
CA GLU A 308 20.91 29.87 -13.75
C GLU A 308 20.49 28.40 -13.98
N GLN A 309 21.46 27.53 -14.25
CA GLN A 309 21.20 26.10 -14.53
C GLN A 309 21.22 25.22 -13.29
N GLY A 310 21.44 25.76 -12.09
CA GLY A 310 21.47 25.03 -10.85
C GLY A 310 22.81 24.41 -10.46
N PRO A 311 22.88 23.75 -9.29
CA PRO A 311 24.14 23.31 -8.69
C PRO A 311 24.91 22.26 -9.51
N ASP A 312 24.20 21.36 -10.18
CA ASP A 312 24.84 20.29 -10.96
C ASP A 312 25.58 20.85 -12.18
N ALA A 313 24.91 21.76 -12.92
CA ALA A 313 25.54 22.45 -14.06
C ALA A 313 26.68 23.35 -13.61
N LEU A 314 26.60 23.93 -12.42
CA LEU A 314 27.70 24.69 -11.82
C LEU A 314 28.91 23.81 -11.50
N ALA A 315 28.68 22.63 -10.96
CA ALA A 315 29.76 21.66 -10.67
C ALA A 315 30.44 21.23 -11.96
N GLU A 316 29.68 20.88 -13.00
CA GLU A 316 30.20 20.52 -14.32
C GLU A 316 31.04 21.67 -14.96
N ALA A 317 30.51 22.88 -14.93
CA ALA A 317 31.19 24.04 -15.48
C ALA A 317 32.48 24.38 -14.71
N LEU A 318 32.52 24.20 -13.40
CA LEU A 318 33.70 24.36 -12.57
C LEU A 318 34.78 23.32 -12.89
N ILE A 319 34.39 22.04 -12.99
CA ILE A 319 35.27 20.92 -13.34
C ILE A 319 35.83 21.09 -14.74
N ALA A 320 35.02 21.48 -15.72
CA ALA A 320 35.45 21.68 -17.09
C ALA A 320 36.44 22.85 -17.25
N ARG A 321 36.41 23.82 -16.34
CA ARG A 321 37.27 25.01 -16.37
C ARG A 321 38.59 24.87 -15.59
N ASP A 322 38.63 23.90 -14.67
CA ASP A 322 39.77 23.68 -13.79
C ASP A 322 40.40 22.33 -14.14
N ALA A 323 41.55 22.36 -14.82
CA ALA A 323 42.26 21.17 -15.28
C ALA A 323 42.69 20.27 -14.10
N ASP A 324 42.95 20.87 -12.92
CA ASP A 324 43.36 20.13 -11.74
C ASP A 324 42.16 19.40 -11.12
N LEU A 325 40.94 19.99 -11.18
CA LEU A 325 39.71 19.33 -10.74
C LEU A 325 39.28 18.24 -11.72
N SER A 326 39.39 18.44 -13.02
CA SER A 326 39.03 17.43 -14.01
C SER A 326 39.93 16.19 -13.98
N ALA A 327 41.17 16.34 -13.50
CA ALA A 327 42.10 15.22 -13.31
C ALA A 327 41.84 14.40 -12.04
N LEU A 328 41.04 14.94 -11.09
CA LEU A 328 40.70 14.29 -9.81
C LEU A 328 39.36 13.54 -9.81
N VAL A 329 38.53 13.79 -10.82
CA VAL A 329 37.16 13.21 -10.88
C VAL A 329 37.06 12.35 -12.13
N ASP A 330 36.96 11.04 -11.95
CA ASP A 330 36.69 10.14 -13.08
C ASP A 330 35.20 10.12 -13.48
N ASP A 331 34.89 9.62 -14.66
CA ASP A 331 33.53 9.55 -15.19
C ASP A 331 32.60 8.73 -14.34
N ALA A 332 33.12 7.76 -13.56
CA ALA A 332 32.35 6.91 -12.68
C ALA A 332 31.93 7.65 -11.40
N GLU A 333 32.82 8.48 -10.84
CA GLU A 333 32.54 9.32 -9.67
C GLU A 333 31.54 10.43 -10.02
N LEU A 334 31.66 11.04 -11.22
CA LEU A 334 30.69 11.99 -11.74
C LEU A 334 29.31 11.37 -11.93
N ALA A 335 29.23 10.14 -12.44
CA ALA A 335 27.97 9.40 -12.59
C ALA A 335 27.33 9.04 -11.25
N LEU A 336 28.14 8.80 -10.20
CA LEU A 336 27.66 8.53 -8.85
C LEU A 336 27.12 9.80 -8.16
N ALA A 337 27.74 10.94 -8.39
CA ALA A 337 27.31 12.23 -7.85
C ALA A 337 26.00 12.76 -8.48
N ARG A 338 25.63 12.25 -9.67
CA ARG A 338 24.40 12.58 -10.40
C ARG A 338 23.18 11.72 -9.99
N LYS A 339 23.36 10.67 -9.19
CA LYS A 339 22.31 9.80 -8.67
C LYS A 339 21.91 10.18 -7.26
#